data_c6708e2bae9ad3d7c46478a3c759c0b2
#
_entry.id   c6708e2bae9ad3d7c46478a3c759c0b2
#
_cell.length_a   1.000
_cell.length_b   1.000
_cell.length_c   1.000
_cell.angle_alpha   90.00
_cell.angle_beta   90.00
_cell.angle_gamma   90.00
#
_symmetry.space_group_name_H-M   'P 1'
#
loop_
_entity.id
_entity.type
_entity.pdbx_description
1 polymer ?
#
loop_
_entity_poly.entity_id
_entity_poly.type
_entity_poly.pdbx_seq_one_letter_code
_entity_poly.pdbx_strand_id
1 'polypeptide(L)'
;MDDEFLKEIWEQFSIEVDEHCSNNEEILIGATSNELSEEQVNSAFRAFHTIKGLSRSLSLSTLEKIAHSAEDVLGDVREGKFKLDDDAISVLLKANDQMRVISENSAKKMLEVADDPAELIINLNEIREREFDGKNAEKKDN
;
A
#
# COMPACT_ATOMS: atom_id res chain seq x y z
N MET A 1 0.35 -29.19 11.55
CA MET A 1 -0.77 -28.68 10.75
C MET A 1 -0.76 -29.39 9.39
N ASP A 2 -1.91 -29.80 8.90
CA ASP A 2 -2.06 -30.47 7.62
C ASP A 2 -1.56 -29.59 6.47
N ASP A 3 -0.79 -30.17 5.53
CA ASP A 3 -0.24 -29.44 4.38
C ASP A 3 -1.33 -28.86 3.49
N GLU A 4 -2.45 -29.56 3.32
CA GLU A 4 -3.60 -29.04 2.54
C GLU A 4 -4.22 -27.82 3.23
N PHE A 5 -4.33 -27.85 4.54
CA PHE A 5 -4.86 -26.74 5.33
C PHE A 5 -3.96 -25.50 5.21
N LEU A 6 -2.64 -25.69 5.33
CA LEU A 6 -1.67 -24.61 5.13
C LEU A 6 -1.76 -24.04 3.72
N LYS A 7 -1.85 -24.91 2.72
CA LYS A 7 -1.97 -24.47 1.33
C LYS A 7 -3.22 -23.62 1.11
N GLU A 8 -4.34 -24.01 1.70
CA GLU A 8 -5.59 -23.26 1.62
C GLU A 8 -5.46 -21.88 2.27
N ILE A 9 -4.79 -21.79 3.41
CA ILE A 9 -4.54 -20.51 4.09
C ILE A 9 -3.73 -19.57 3.19
N TRP A 10 -2.65 -20.08 2.57
CA TRP A 10 -1.81 -19.27 1.69
C TRP A 10 -2.55 -18.86 0.41
N GLU A 11 -3.34 -19.74 -0.18
CA GLU A 11 -4.15 -19.43 -1.34
C GLU A 11 -5.18 -18.35 -1.02
N GLN A 12 -5.89 -18.49 0.10
CA GLN A 12 -6.87 -17.50 0.54
C GLN A 12 -6.22 -16.14 0.82
N PHE A 13 -5.04 -16.14 1.45
CA PHE A 13 -4.25 -14.93 1.68
C PHE A 13 -3.96 -14.21 0.35
N SER A 14 -3.46 -14.96 -0.63
CA SER A 14 -3.12 -14.38 -1.94
C SER A 14 -4.35 -13.80 -2.65
N ILE A 15 -5.48 -14.48 -2.58
CA ILE A 15 -6.74 -14.00 -3.15
C ILE A 15 -7.17 -12.70 -2.49
N GLU A 16 -7.13 -12.62 -1.16
CA GLU A 16 -7.52 -11.43 -0.42
C GLU A 16 -6.61 -10.24 -0.70
N VAL A 17 -5.29 -10.45 -0.74
CA VAL A 17 -4.34 -9.39 -1.10
C VAL A 17 -4.61 -8.89 -2.51
N ASP A 18 -4.83 -9.79 -3.46
CA ASP A 18 -5.13 -9.41 -4.85
C ASP A 18 -6.40 -8.57 -4.96
N GLU A 19 -7.45 -8.93 -4.23
CA GLU A 19 -8.69 -8.17 -4.21
C GLU A 19 -8.47 -6.74 -3.67
N HIS A 20 -7.72 -6.60 -2.58
CA HIS A 20 -7.40 -5.29 -2.02
C HIS A 20 -6.51 -4.48 -2.95
N CYS A 21 -5.53 -5.11 -3.59
CA CYS A 21 -4.66 -4.45 -4.56
C CYS A 21 -5.44 -3.99 -5.80
N SER A 22 -6.40 -4.79 -6.26
CA SER A 22 -7.26 -4.40 -7.39
C SER A 22 -8.13 -3.20 -7.05
N ASN A 23 -8.69 -3.15 -5.85
CA ASN A 23 -9.46 -2.01 -5.36
C ASN A 23 -8.58 -0.75 -5.33
N ASN A 24 -7.38 -0.85 -4.80
CA ASN A 24 -6.45 0.28 -4.69
C ASN A 24 -5.99 0.76 -6.07
N GLU A 25 -5.72 -0.16 -6.99
CA GLU A 25 -5.33 0.17 -8.35
C GLU A 25 -6.41 1.02 -9.03
N GLU A 26 -7.66 0.61 -8.92
CA GLU A 26 -8.79 1.34 -9.49
C GLU A 26 -8.90 2.75 -8.91
N ILE A 27 -8.81 2.87 -7.58
CA ILE A 27 -8.88 4.17 -6.89
C ILE A 27 -7.72 5.07 -7.32
N LEU A 28 -6.49 4.54 -7.30
CA LEU A 28 -5.28 5.32 -7.60
C LEU A 28 -5.24 5.77 -9.06
N ILE A 29 -5.63 4.92 -9.99
CA ILE A 29 -5.72 5.29 -11.41
C ILE A 29 -6.77 6.39 -11.59
N GLY A 30 -7.91 6.29 -10.92
CA GLY A 30 -8.94 7.32 -10.95
C GLY A 30 -8.47 8.67 -10.41
N ALA A 31 -7.52 8.66 -9.47
CA ALA A 31 -6.97 9.87 -8.88
C ALA A 31 -6.15 10.72 -9.86
N THR A 32 -5.70 10.16 -10.97
CA THR A 32 -4.96 10.91 -12.01
C THR A 32 -5.85 11.92 -12.73
N SER A 33 -7.15 11.67 -12.78
CA SER A 33 -8.12 12.51 -13.52
C SER A 33 -9.01 13.34 -12.60
N ASN A 34 -9.28 12.86 -11.39
CA ASN A 34 -10.21 13.47 -10.45
C ASN A 34 -9.67 13.39 -9.03
N GLU A 35 -9.96 14.39 -8.23
CA GLU A 35 -9.68 14.36 -6.80
C GLU A 35 -10.45 13.20 -6.16
N LEU A 36 -9.78 12.46 -5.27
CA LEU A 36 -10.40 11.37 -4.54
C LEU A 36 -11.41 11.89 -3.52
N SER A 37 -12.56 11.23 -3.44
CA SER A 37 -13.52 11.49 -2.39
C SER A 37 -12.98 10.98 -1.05
N GLU A 38 -13.53 11.49 0.04
CA GLU A 38 -13.20 11.00 1.38
C GLU A 38 -13.44 9.50 1.50
N GLU A 39 -14.52 8.99 0.92
CA GLU A 39 -14.84 7.56 0.92
C GLU A 39 -13.78 6.75 0.17
N GLN A 40 -13.29 7.24 -0.97
CA GLN A 40 -12.24 6.57 -1.75
C GLN A 40 -10.92 6.53 -0.98
N VAL A 41 -10.53 7.64 -0.34
CA VAL A 41 -9.32 7.70 0.50
C VAL A 41 -9.44 6.69 1.65
N ASN A 42 -10.57 6.66 2.32
CA ASN A 42 -10.82 5.71 3.41
C ASN A 42 -10.78 4.26 2.93
N SER A 43 -11.32 3.98 1.75
CA SER A 43 -11.30 2.63 1.17
C SER A 43 -9.86 2.17 0.90
N ALA A 44 -9.04 3.01 0.28
CA ALA A 44 -7.64 2.68 0.02
C ALA A 44 -6.84 2.53 1.32
N PHE A 45 -7.07 3.42 2.28
CA PHE A 45 -6.43 3.34 3.60
C PHE A 45 -6.75 1.99 4.27
N ARG A 46 -8.03 1.61 4.32
CA ARG A 46 -8.45 0.34 4.92
C ARG A 46 -7.88 -0.87 4.21
N ALA A 47 -7.77 -0.81 2.88
CA ALA A 47 -7.22 -1.91 2.09
C ALA A 47 -5.74 -2.14 2.44
N PHE A 48 -4.93 -1.07 2.51
CA PHE A 48 -3.53 -1.20 2.94
C PHE A 48 -3.42 -1.68 4.39
N HIS A 49 -4.28 -1.19 5.26
CA HIS A 49 -4.33 -1.63 6.67
C HIS A 49 -4.63 -3.13 6.76
N THR A 50 -5.57 -3.62 5.97
CA THR A 50 -5.93 -5.05 5.94
C THR A 50 -4.77 -5.90 5.42
N ILE A 51 -4.11 -5.47 4.34
CA ILE A 51 -2.93 -6.17 3.80
C ILE A 51 -1.83 -6.24 4.87
N LYS A 52 -1.60 -5.15 5.60
CA LYS A 52 -0.64 -5.11 6.70
C LYS A 52 -0.97 -6.18 7.76
N GLY A 53 -2.22 -6.27 8.18
CA GLY A 53 -2.67 -7.25 9.16
C GLY A 53 -2.55 -8.70 8.68
N LEU A 54 -2.95 -8.95 7.43
CA LEU A 54 -2.81 -10.27 6.81
C LEU A 54 -1.34 -10.71 6.74
N SER A 55 -0.47 -9.77 6.35
CA SER A 55 0.97 -10.00 6.26
C SER A 55 1.57 -10.37 7.60
N ARG A 56 1.18 -9.63 8.63
CA ARG A 56 1.63 -9.89 10.01
C ARG A 56 1.23 -11.28 10.47
N SER A 57 0.01 -11.70 10.18
CA SER A 57 -0.51 -13.00 10.60
C SER A 57 0.28 -14.19 10.01
N LEU A 58 0.90 -14.00 8.84
CA LEU A 58 1.72 -15.02 8.19
C LEU A 58 3.23 -14.72 8.32
N SER A 59 3.61 -13.76 9.14
CA SER A 59 5.01 -13.37 9.38
C SER A 59 5.74 -12.88 8.13
N LEU A 60 5.02 -12.21 7.22
CA LEU A 60 5.57 -11.63 6.00
C LEU A 60 6.05 -10.20 6.28
N SER A 61 7.22 -10.07 6.90
CA SER A 61 7.73 -8.80 7.40
C SER A 61 7.97 -7.76 6.30
N THR A 62 8.43 -8.16 5.14
CA THR A 62 8.66 -7.25 4.00
C THR A 62 7.34 -6.70 3.48
N LEU A 63 6.37 -7.58 3.24
CA LEU A 63 5.03 -7.17 2.79
C LEU A 63 4.37 -6.24 3.81
N GLU A 64 4.48 -6.57 5.09
CA GLU A 64 3.95 -5.74 6.18
C GLU A 64 4.55 -4.33 6.15
N LYS A 65 5.85 -4.21 5.97
CA LYS A 65 6.55 -2.91 5.91
C LYS A 65 6.07 -2.05 4.74
N ILE A 66 5.92 -2.64 3.57
CA ILE A 66 5.44 -1.93 2.38
C ILE A 66 4.01 -1.46 2.61
N ALA A 67 3.14 -2.35 3.07
CA ALA A 67 1.74 -2.01 3.34
C ALA A 67 1.61 -0.91 4.41
N HIS A 68 2.44 -0.97 5.45
CA HIS A 68 2.45 0.04 6.51
C HIS A 68 2.86 1.42 5.96
N SER A 69 3.92 1.47 5.16
CA SER A 69 4.38 2.74 4.56
C SER A 69 3.32 3.33 3.62
N ALA A 70 2.64 2.50 2.82
CA ALA A 70 1.56 2.95 1.95
C ALA A 70 0.34 3.43 2.76
N GLU A 71 0.00 2.72 3.83
CA GLU A 71 -1.06 3.11 4.77
C GLU A 71 -0.77 4.50 5.35
N ASP A 72 0.46 4.76 5.75
CA ASP A 72 0.87 6.06 6.31
C ASP A 72 0.67 7.20 5.32
N VAL A 73 0.98 6.98 4.03
CA VAL A 73 0.73 7.98 2.98
C VAL A 73 -0.76 8.30 2.91
N LEU A 74 -1.60 7.28 2.82
CA LEU A 74 -3.06 7.46 2.75
C LEU A 74 -3.62 8.07 4.04
N GLY A 75 -3.02 7.76 5.18
CA GLY A 75 -3.37 8.38 6.46
C GLY A 75 -3.16 9.88 6.45
N ASP A 76 -2.03 10.33 5.88
CA ASP A 76 -1.72 11.76 5.75
C ASP A 76 -2.72 12.44 4.80
N VAL A 77 -3.07 11.80 3.70
CA VAL A 77 -4.09 12.30 2.77
C VAL A 77 -5.44 12.42 3.48
N ARG A 78 -5.82 11.39 4.25
CA ARG A 78 -7.08 11.38 4.99
C ARG A 78 -7.16 12.51 6.02
N GLU A 79 -6.03 12.84 6.65
CA GLU A 79 -5.95 13.94 7.62
C GLU A 79 -5.87 15.32 6.95
N GLY A 80 -5.86 15.38 5.64
CA GLY A 80 -5.82 16.64 4.89
C GLY A 80 -4.45 17.28 4.83
N LYS A 81 -3.38 16.54 5.10
CA LYS A 81 -2.02 17.08 5.07
C LYS A 81 -1.56 17.41 3.65
N PHE A 82 -2.01 16.64 2.66
CA PHE A 82 -1.73 16.92 1.25
C PHE A 82 -2.72 16.14 0.37
N LYS A 83 -2.74 16.50 -0.90
CA LYS A 83 -3.47 15.78 -1.95
C LYS A 83 -2.47 14.96 -2.76
N LEU A 84 -2.92 13.80 -3.27
CA LEU A 84 -2.05 12.95 -4.09
C LEU A 84 -1.75 13.62 -5.43
N ASP A 85 -0.47 13.83 -5.71
CA ASP A 85 -0.01 14.26 -7.02
C ASP A 85 0.39 13.04 -7.87
N ASP A 86 0.79 13.28 -9.13
CA ASP A 86 1.13 12.21 -10.05
C ASP A 86 2.31 11.37 -9.56
N ASP A 87 3.31 11.99 -8.92
CA ASP A 87 4.45 11.27 -8.36
C ASP A 87 4.02 10.34 -7.22
N ALA A 88 3.19 10.85 -6.31
CA ALA A 88 2.68 10.06 -5.19
C ALA A 88 1.84 8.89 -5.69
N ILE A 89 0.97 9.12 -6.66
CA ILE A 89 0.15 8.06 -7.27
C ILE A 89 1.05 6.99 -7.89
N SER A 90 2.07 7.41 -8.64
CA SER A 90 3.01 6.49 -9.29
C SER A 90 3.72 5.58 -8.28
N VAL A 91 4.20 6.14 -7.18
CA VAL A 91 4.90 5.36 -6.15
C VAL A 91 3.92 4.41 -5.43
N LEU A 92 2.72 4.88 -5.13
CA LEU A 92 1.70 4.02 -4.52
C LEU A 92 1.29 2.87 -5.44
N LEU A 93 1.20 3.10 -6.75
CA LEU A 93 0.93 2.04 -7.72
C LEU A 93 2.06 1.02 -7.77
N LYS A 94 3.32 1.47 -7.69
CA LYS A 94 4.48 0.56 -7.60
C LYS A 94 4.42 -0.29 -6.34
N ALA A 95 4.08 0.33 -5.20
CA ALA A 95 3.92 -0.39 -3.94
C ALA A 95 2.83 -1.44 -4.06
N ASN A 96 1.71 -1.07 -4.66
CA ASN A 96 0.58 -1.96 -4.88
C ASN A 96 0.98 -3.18 -5.73
N ASP A 97 1.71 -2.95 -6.83
CA ASP A 97 2.20 -4.03 -7.70
C ASP A 97 3.19 -4.94 -6.97
N GLN A 98 4.11 -4.38 -6.20
CA GLN A 98 5.06 -5.17 -5.41
C GLN A 98 4.36 -6.04 -4.37
N MET A 99 3.35 -5.51 -3.70
CA MET A 99 2.57 -6.28 -2.73
C MET A 99 1.88 -7.47 -3.39
N ARG A 100 1.33 -7.27 -4.59
CA ARG A 100 0.69 -8.34 -5.36
C ARG A 100 1.70 -9.43 -5.73
N VAL A 101 2.87 -9.04 -6.25
CA VAL A 101 3.93 -9.98 -6.66
C VAL A 101 4.45 -10.77 -5.45
N ILE A 102 4.73 -10.08 -4.33
CA ILE A 102 5.21 -10.74 -3.11
C ILE A 102 4.17 -11.74 -2.60
N SER A 103 2.91 -11.35 -2.57
CA SER A 103 1.82 -12.20 -2.12
C SER A 103 1.69 -13.48 -2.96
N GLU A 104 1.69 -13.35 -4.29
CA GLU A 104 1.56 -14.48 -5.19
C GLU A 104 2.74 -15.45 -5.06
N ASN A 105 3.96 -14.92 -5.07
CA ASN A 105 5.17 -15.75 -5.00
C ASN A 105 5.33 -16.41 -3.62
N SER A 106 5.00 -15.67 -2.56
CA SER A 106 5.05 -16.19 -1.19
C SER A 106 4.03 -17.31 -0.97
N ALA A 107 2.82 -17.15 -1.52
CA ALA A 107 1.79 -18.18 -1.40
C ALA A 107 2.21 -19.49 -2.07
N LYS A 108 2.86 -19.42 -3.22
CA LYS A 108 3.36 -20.62 -3.94
C LYS A 108 4.40 -21.38 -3.14
N LYS A 109 5.22 -20.67 -2.38
CA LYS A 109 6.33 -21.26 -1.59
C LYS A 109 5.93 -21.50 -0.14
N MET A 110 4.82 -20.96 0.32
CA MET A 110 4.38 -20.95 1.72
C MET A 110 5.43 -20.36 2.66
N LEU A 111 6.15 -19.35 2.16
CA LEU A 111 7.11 -18.54 2.91
C LEU A 111 7.31 -17.22 2.17
N GLU A 112 7.88 -16.21 2.84
CA GLU A 112 8.09 -14.92 2.21
C GLU A 112 9.10 -14.98 1.06
N VAL A 113 8.69 -14.52 -0.12
CA VAL A 113 9.52 -14.34 -1.31
C VAL A 113 9.43 -12.87 -1.67
N ALA A 114 10.46 -12.11 -1.37
CA ALA A 114 10.48 -10.66 -1.58
C ALA A 114 11.91 -10.16 -1.73
N ASP A 115 12.07 -9.15 -2.58
CA ASP A 115 13.30 -8.40 -2.69
C ASP A 115 13.38 -7.38 -1.55
N ASP A 116 14.55 -6.76 -1.36
CA ASP A 116 14.76 -5.72 -0.36
C ASP A 116 13.80 -4.53 -0.65
N PRO A 117 12.92 -4.15 0.27
CA PRO A 117 11.95 -3.08 0.05
C PRO A 117 12.50 -1.68 0.33
N ALA A 118 13.78 -1.55 0.68
CA ALA A 118 14.35 -0.29 1.17
C ALA A 118 14.12 0.89 0.24
N GLU A 119 14.38 0.75 -1.04
CA GLU A 119 14.20 1.84 -2.02
C GLU A 119 12.74 2.27 -2.12
N LEU A 120 11.81 1.33 -2.19
CA LEU A 120 10.38 1.62 -2.26
C LEU A 120 9.89 2.32 -1.00
N ILE A 121 10.33 1.86 0.17
CA ILE A 121 9.95 2.46 1.45
C ILE A 121 10.51 3.88 1.56
N ILE A 122 11.76 4.09 1.13
CA ILE A 122 12.36 5.43 1.08
C ILE A 122 11.51 6.34 0.18
N ASN A 123 11.12 5.87 -0.99
CA ASN A 123 10.30 6.65 -1.93
C ASN A 123 8.94 7.02 -1.33
N LEU A 124 8.29 6.10 -0.63
CA LEU A 124 7.02 6.37 0.06
C LEU A 124 7.18 7.41 1.17
N ASN A 125 8.27 7.32 1.94
CA ASN A 125 8.54 8.28 3.00
C ASN A 125 8.89 9.66 2.46
N GLU A 126 9.64 9.73 1.37
CA GLU A 126 9.99 11.00 0.70
C GLU A 126 8.74 11.74 0.20
N ILE A 127 7.73 11.03 -0.27
CA ILE A 127 6.46 11.64 -0.67
C ILE A 127 5.85 12.40 0.49
N ARG A 128 5.80 11.79 1.65
CA ARG A 128 5.21 12.40 2.85
C ARG A 128 5.97 13.66 3.26
N GLU A 129 7.29 13.60 3.27
CA GLU A 129 8.15 14.73 3.64
C GLU A 129 8.05 15.87 2.63
N ARG A 130 8.14 15.57 1.35
CA ARG A 130 8.09 16.54 0.27
C ARG A 130 6.76 17.28 0.23
N GLU A 131 5.66 16.55 0.28
CA GLU A 131 4.31 17.14 0.22
C GLU A 131 4.03 17.99 1.46
N PHE A 132 4.49 17.54 2.62
CA PHE A 132 4.38 18.31 3.86
C PHE A 132 5.14 19.62 3.77
N ASP A 133 6.39 19.59 3.29
CA ASP A 133 7.22 20.79 3.12
C ASP A 133 6.61 21.76 2.11
N GLY A 134 6.09 21.25 0.98
CA GLY A 134 5.39 22.05 -0.03
C GLY A 134 4.15 22.73 0.54
N LYS A 135 3.37 22.04 1.33
CA LYS A 135 2.17 22.58 1.98
C LYS A 135 2.54 23.68 3.01
N ASN A 136 3.61 23.47 3.76
CA ASN A 136 4.11 24.46 4.71
C ASN A 136 4.65 25.70 4.00
N ALA A 137 5.36 25.55 2.90
CA ALA A 137 5.85 26.64 2.08
C ALA A 137 4.68 27.50 1.55
N GLU A 138 3.63 26.88 1.05
CA GLU A 138 2.42 27.56 0.59
C GLU A 138 1.76 28.35 1.71
N LYS A 139 1.66 27.79 2.91
CA LYS A 139 1.10 28.46 4.08
C LYS A 139 1.94 29.67 4.53
N LYS A 140 3.27 29.59 4.37
CA LYS A 140 4.19 30.68 4.74
C LYS A 140 4.11 31.87 3.78
N ASP A 141 3.78 31.60 2.52
CA ASP A 141 3.67 32.64 1.48
C ASP A 141 2.35 33.40 1.56
N ASN A 142 1.40 32.92 2.33
CA ASN A 142 0.12 33.57 2.59
C ASN A 142 0.10 34.26 3.93
#